data_13b2fa4e1800d68a390e473bcd2e1d26
#
_entry.id   13b2fa4e1800d68a390e473bcd2e1d26
#
_cell.length_a   1.000
_cell.length_b   1.000
_cell.length_c   1.000
_cell.angle_alpha   90.00
_cell.angle_beta   90.00
_cell.angle_gamma   90.00
#
_symmetry.space_group_name_H-M   'P 1'
#
loop_
_entity.id
_entity.type
_entity.pdbx_description
1 polymer ?
#
loop_
_entity_poly.entity_id
_entity_poly.type
_entity_poly.pdbx_seq_one_letter_code
_entity_poly.pdbx_strand_id
1 'polypeptide(L)'
;MKKLLSGVLVLLVAAGCGRNRYDYIDIAASEKALAALEAGFKAVPDSVADGRVQYLLSQGVPVADVFVYAGETGDVLFKDPAIPFGYTCESVGTDVLMDSLHVKAGRLYTDSGLNARMLYLQDARMSLPVLNKVAEFAASGAFIGGVKPSNCLDKDDESVFQRTVEKVWLSGNVMSGRTVKSILKAAGVKPDVKTKTDSLFFQHRRLPELDIYRICNLGSTTGKVKLRFRVQGRQPFQWNPDTGEINPVSYKLKKRSTKVTIQTVPGDDTFLVFGSFAERKKLKVK
;
A
#
# COMPACT_ATOMS: atom_id res chain seq x y z
N MET A 1 -24.51 0.26 43.86
CA MET A 1 -23.35 0.78 43.12
C MET A 1 -22.40 -0.37 42.82
N LYS A 2 -22.49 -0.98 41.63
CA LYS A 2 -21.59 -2.04 41.17
C LYS A 2 -20.65 -1.42 40.14
N LYS A 3 -19.35 -1.33 40.47
CA LYS A 3 -18.29 -0.90 39.56
C LYS A 3 -18.05 -2.00 38.55
N LEU A 4 -18.27 -1.70 37.29
CA LEU A 4 -17.77 -2.52 36.16
C LEU A 4 -16.25 -2.31 36.07
N LEU A 5 -15.49 -3.34 36.38
CA LEU A 5 -14.07 -3.45 36.03
C LEU A 5 -13.97 -3.84 34.55
N SER A 6 -13.44 -2.91 33.75
CA SER A 6 -12.99 -3.17 32.40
C SER A 6 -11.77 -4.11 32.47
N GLY A 7 -11.98 -5.38 32.11
CA GLY A 7 -10.91 -6.37 32.07
C GLY A 7 -10.04 -6.19 30.82
N VAL A 8 -8.88 -5.57 30.99
CA VAL A 8 -7.79 -5.62 30.00
C VAL A 8 -7.17 -7.01 30.06
N LEU A 9 -7.50 -7.87 29.12
CA LEU A 9 -6.84 -9.17 28.98
C LEU A 9 -5.45 -8.96 28.37
N VAL A 10 -4.44 -8.82 29.21
CA VAL A 10 -3.03 -8.82 28.82
C VAL A 10 -2.61 -10.27 28.60
N LEU A 11 -2.52 -10.71 27.38
CA LEU A 11 -1.85 -11.96 27.02
C LEU A 11 -0.33 -11.73 27.02
N LEU A 12 0.31 -11.99 28.16
CA LEU A 12 1.75 -12.15 28.26
C LEU A 12 2.17 -13.41 27.49
N VAL A 13 2.73 -13.24 26.30
CA VAL A 13 3.44 -14.30 25.59
C VAL A 13 4.92 -14.18 25.92
N ALA A 14 5.43 -15.22 26.58
CA ALA A 14 6.82 -15.38 26.99
C ALA A 14 7.82 -15.06 25.87
N ALA A 15 8.87 -14.33 26.25
CA ALA A 15 10.01 -13.98 25.41
C ALA A 15 10.79 -15.22 24.97
N GLY A 16 10.52 -15.67 23.74
CA GLY A 16 11.38 -16.55 22.97
C GLY A 16 12.06 -15.71 21.89
N CYS A 17 13.39 -15.74 21.87
CA CYS A 17 14.26 -15.02 20.95
C CYS A 17 13.87 -15.28 19.48
N GLY A 18 13.23 -14.30 18.81
CA GLY A 18 12.81 -14.39 17.42
C GLY A 18 11.89 -13.23 17.09
N ARG A 19 12.43 -12.20 16.40
CA ARG A 19 11.71 -10.98 15.99
C ARG A 19 10.37 -11.28 15.29
N ASN A 20 9.29 -11.33 16.04
CA ASN A 20 7.93 -11.22 15.57
C ASN A 20 7.27 -10.11 16.38
N ARG A 21 7.42 -8.85 15.95
CA ARG A 21 6.48 -7.81 16.33
C ARG A 21 5.14 -8.21 15.72
N TYR A 22 4.30 -8.83 16.52
CA TYR A 22 2.87 -8.76 16.27
C TYR A 22 2.51 -7.32 16.61
N ASP A 23 2.09 -6.56 15.62
CA ASP A 23 1.47 -5.27 15.88
C ASP A 23 0.33 -5.57 16.86
N TYR A 24 0.35 -4.90 18.00
CA TYR A 24 -0.76 -5.00 18.99
C TYR A 24 -2.01 -4.51 18.28
N ILE A 25 -2.98 -5.41 18.10
CA ILE A 25 -4.26 -5.08 17.47
C ILE A 25 -5.20 -4.63 18.60
N ASP A 26 -5.49 -3.34 18.65
CA ASP A 26 -6.54 -2.81 19.52
C ASP A 26 -7.90 -3.12 18.90
N ILE A 27 -8.55 -4.15 19.44
CA ILE A 27 -9.86 -4.63 18.96
C ILE A 27 -10.93 -3.55 19.17
N ALA A 28 -10.95 -2.88 20.31
CA ALA A 28 -11.96 -1.86 20.59
C ALA A 28 -11.81 -0.64 19.69
N ALA A 29 -10.57 -0.22 19.42
CA ALA A 29 -10.30 0.83 18.45
C ALA A 29 -10.71 0.42 17.03
N SER A 30 -10.46 -0.84 16.66
CA SER A 30 -10.85 -1.38 15.34
C SER A 30 -12.39 -1.44 15.18
N GLU A 31 -13.11 -1.89 16.19
CA GLU A 31 -14.58 -1.92 16.17
C GLU A 31 -15.17 -0.51 16.08
N LYS A 32 -14.63 0.44 16.86
CA LYS A 32 -15.02 1.86 16.80
C LYS A 32 -14.74 2.48 15.43
N ALA A 33 -13.58 2.23 14.86
CA ALA A 33 -13.21 2.74 13.54
C ALA A 33 -14.12 2.16 12.45
N LEU A 34 -14.47 0.86 12.53
CA LEU A 34 -15.39 0.24 11.58
C LEU A 34 -16.79 0.82 11.69
N ALA A 35 -17.32 1.01 12.90
CA ALA A 35 -18.64 1.60 13.11
C ALA A 35 -18.71 3.04 12.56
N ALA A 36 -17.66 3.84 12.75
CA ALA A 36 -17.59 5.19 12.20
C ALA A 36 -17.54 5.17 10.65
N LEU A 37 -16.74 4.28 10.07
CA LEU A 37 -16.66 4.10 8.62
C LEU A 37 -18.00 3.65 8.04
N GLU A 38 -18.68 2.71 8.68
CA GLU A 38 -20.00 2.21 8.27
C GLU A 38 -21.07 3.32 8.31
N ALA A 39 -21.08 4.12 9.38
CA ALA A 39 -22.01 5.22 9.53
C ALA A 39 -21.85 6.25 8.38
N GLY A 40 -20.62 6.65 8.07
CA GLY A 40 -20.34 7.55 6.95
C GLY A 40 -20.69 6.94 5.60
N PHE A 41 -20.39 5.68 5.37
CA PHE A 41 -20.73 4.96 4.14
C PHE A 41 -22.25 4.91 3.89
N LYS A 42 -23.02 4.61 4.93
CA LYS A 42 -24.49 4.58 4.85
C LYS A 42 -25.13 5.95 4.78
N ALA A 43 -24.45 6.99 5.22
CA ALA A 43 -24.92 8.37 5.15
C ALA A 43 -24.81 8.97 3.74
N VAL A 44 -24.04 8.36 2.84
CA VAL A 44 -23.94 8.83 1.44
C VAL A 44 -25.26 8.54 0.73
N PRO A 45 -25.94 9.58 0.17
CA PRO A 45 -27.20 9.38 -0.54
C PRO A 45 -27.01 8.52 -1.81
N ASP A 46 -27.98 7.67 -2.13
CA ASP A 46 -27.98 6.84 -3.34
C ASP A 46 -28.01 7.68 -4.64
N SER A 47 -28.50 8.93 -4.54
CA SER A 47 -28.54 9.87 -5.67
C SER A 47 -27.16 10.43 -6.07
N VAL A 48 -26.14 10.24 -5.26
CA VAL A 48 -24.77 10.71 -5.54
C VAL A 48 -24.01 9.60 -6.27
N ALA A 49 -23.89 9.75 -7.60
CA ALA A 49 -23.14 8.81 -8.42
C ALA A 49 -21.71 8.62 -7.84
N ASP A 50 -21.27 7.38 -7.68
CA ASP A 50 -19.98 6.99 -7.10
C ASP A 50 -19.70 7.56 -5.68
N GLY A 51 -20.68 8.15 -5.01
CA GLY A 51 -20.47 8.82 -3.73
C GLY A 51 -19.86 7.90 -2.67
N ARG A 52 -20.33 6.66 -2.56
CA ARG A 52 -19.78 5.66 -1.61
C ARG A 52 -18.38 5.19 -2.02
N VAL A 53 -18.10 5.10 -3.32
CA VAL A 53 -16.75 4.82 -3.84
C VAL A 53 -15.80 5.93 -3.42
N GLN A 54 -16.18 7.19 -3.67
CA GLN A 54 -15.37 8.35 -3.30
C GLN A 54 -15.18 8.44 -1.77
N TYR A 55 -16.23 8.20 -1.01
CA TYR A 55 -16.15 8.17 0.45
C TYR A 55 -15.10 7.15 0.92
N LEU A 56 -15.16 5.89 0.47
CA LEU A 56 -14.21 4.86 0.88
C LEU A 56 -12.78 5.16 0.41
N LEU A 57 -12.62 5.71 -0.80
CA LEU A 57 -11.32 6.06 -1.35
C LEU A 57 -10.72 7.33 -0.74
N SER A 58 -11.50 8.16 -0.04
CA SER A 58 -10.99 9.31 0.70
C SER A 58 -10.45 8.93 2.09
N GLN A 59 -10.76 7.73 2.59
CA GLN A 59 -10.37 7.31 3.93
C GLN A 59 -8.91 6.89 4.03
N GLY A 60 -8.26 7.24 5.15
CA GLY A 60 -6.89 6.83 5.45
C GLY A 60 -5.86 7.27 4.38
N VAL A 61 -4.77 6.53 4.28
CA VAL A 61 -3.68 6.79 3.31
C VAL A 61 -3.58 5.66 2.28
N PRO A 62 -3.22 5.95 1.02
CA PRO A 62 -2.95 4.89 0.05
C PRO A 62 -1.75 4.05 0.50
N VAL A 63 -1.79 2.77 0.15
CA VAL A 63 -0.66 1.86 0.39
C VAL A 63 0.15 1.75 -0.88
N ALA A 64 1.45 2.04 -0.80
CA ALA A 64 2.38 1.92 -1.90
C ALA A 64 3.51 0.93 -1.58
N ASP A 65 3.93 0.17 -2.57
CA ASP A 65 5.15 -0.62 -2.53
C ASP A 65 6.32 0.12 -3.22
N VAL A 66 5.98 1.00 -4.18
CA VAL A 66 6.90 1.78 -4.99
C VAL A 66 6.50 3.25 -4.98
N PHE A 67 7.45 4.14 -4.70
CA PHE A 67 7.33 5.54 -5.07
C PHE A 67 7.94 5.75 -6.45
N VAL A 68 7.24 6.48 -7.31
CA VAL A 68 7.69 6.79 -8.67
C VAL A 68 7.98 8.27 -8.76
N TYR A 69 9.21 8.60 -9.08
CA TYR A 69 9.67 9.96 -9.30
C TYR A 69 9.81 10.22 -10.81
N ALA A 70 8.97 11.10 -11.35
CA ALA A 70 8.92 11.36 -12.78
C ALA A 70 10.01 12.33 -13.26
N GLY A 71 10.63 13.09 -12.37
CA GLY A 71 11.67 14.08 -12.69
C GLY A 71 11.28 15.49 -12.27
N GLU A 72 12.19 16.45 -12.47
CA GLU A 72 12.07 17.85 -12.02
C GLU A 72 11.39 18.73 -13.06
N THR A 73 11.52 18.39 -14.34
CA THR A 73 11.18 19.31 -15.44
C THR A 73 9.68 19.35 -15.77
N GLY A 74 8.89 18.44 -15.20
CA GLY A 74 7.43 18.37 -15.43
C GLY A 74 7.00 17.97 -16.85
N ASP A 75 7.95 17.82 -17.77
CA ASP A 75 7.71 17.41 -19.15
C ASP A 75 7.76 15.88 -19.36
N VAL A 76 8.17 15.14 -18.33
CA VAL A 76 8.09 13.70 -18.32
C VAL A 76 6.72 13.29 -17.77
N LEU A 77 5.87 12.82 -18.65
CA LEU A 77 4.60 12.25 -18.22
C LEU A 77 4.85 11.02 -17.34
N PHE A 78 4.10 10.92 -16.27
CA PHE A 78 4.08 9.71 -15.47
C PHE A 78 3.79 8.50 -16.37
N LYS A 79 4.74 7.58 -16.41
CA LYS A 79 4.57 6.28 -17.08
C LYS A 79 4.53 5.21 -16.01
N ASP A 80 3.55 4.32 -16.09
CA ASP A 80 3.54 3.13 -15.25
C ASP A 80 4.86 2.36 -15.48
N PRO A 81 5.71 2.19 -14.45
CA PRO A 81 6.96 1.46 -14.58
C PRO A 81 6.76 -0.06 -14.70
N ALA A 82 5.67 -0.51 -15.31
CA ALA A 82 5.25 -1.90 -15.40
C ALA A 82 5.16 -2.55 -14.01
N ILE A 83 4.39 -1.93 -13.12
CA ILE A 83 4.12 -2.47 -11.79
C ILE A 83 3.45 -3.84 -11.94
N PRO A 84 4.06 -4.92 -11.44
CA PRO A 84 3.46 -6.24 -11.58
C PRO A 84 2.20 -6.33 -10.72
N PHE A 85 1.18 -7.05 -11.22
CA PHE A 85 -0.05 -7.25 -10.47
C PHE A 85 0.24 -7.70 -9.02
N GLY A 86 -0.51 -7.12 -8.11
CA GLY A 86 -0.39 -7.36 -6.67
C GLY A 86 0.52 -6.38 -5.92
N TYR A 87 1.13 -5.44 -6.61
CA TYR A 87 1.85 -4.32 -6.02
C TYR A 87 1.20 -3.00 -6.42
N THR A 88 1.45 -1.96 -5.64
CA THR A 88 0.92 -0.62 -5.87
C THR A 88 2.04 0.41 -5.94
N CYS A 89 1.80 1.51 -6.64
CA CYS A 89 2.72 2.64 -6.67
C CYS A 89 1.98 3.95 -6.42
N GLU A 90 2.73 4.94 -5.93
CA GLU A 90 2.31 6.33 -5.81
C GLU A 90 3.39 7.23 -6.43
N SER A 91 2.97 8.29 -7.10
CA SER A 91 3.93 9.27 -7.62
C SER A 91 4.36 10.23 -6.52
N VAL A 92 5.62 10.66 -6.59
CA VAL A 92 6.19 11.67 -5.71
C VAL A 92 6.79 12.81 -6.55
N GLY A 93 6.45 14.06 -6.22
CA GLY A 93 7.02 15.24 -6.81
C GLY A 93 8.38 15.59 -6.20
N THR A 94 9.04 16.57 -6.79
CA THR A 94 10.35 17.06 -6.32
C THR A 94 10.25 17.67 -4.92
N ASP A 95 9.20 18.42 -4.64
CA ASP A 95 8.90 18.99 -3.32
C ASP A 95 8.80 17.91 -2.24
N VAL A 96 8.02 16.87 -2.50
CA VAL A 96 7.87 15.72 -1.57
C VAL A 96 9.21 15.00 -1.40
N LEU A 97 9.93 14.75 -2.50
CA LEU A 97 11.21 14.05 -2.48
C LEU A 97 12.26 14.82 -1.66
N MET A 98 12.32 16.14 -1.80
CA MET A 98 13.33 16.98 -1.15
C MET A 98 12.99 17.27 0.32
N ASP A 99 11.73 17.60 0.60
CA ASP A 99 11.35 18.22 1.86
C ASP A 99 10.67 17.23 2.83
N SER A 100 9.88 16.27 2.33
CA SER A 100 9.05 15.40 3.16
C SER A 100 9.46 13.93 3.13
N LEU A 101 10.30 13.50 2.16
CA LEU A 101 10.68 12.09 2.03
C LEU A 101 11.92 11.78 2.87
N HIS A 102 11.82 10.76 3.70
CA HIS A 102 12.92 10.28 4.53
C HIS A 102 12.96 8.76 4.59
N VAL A 103 14.09 8.20 5.02
CA VAL A 103 14.31 6.74 5.08
C VAL A 103 14.51 6.30 6.52
N LYS A 104 13.79 5.25 6.92
CA LYS A 104 13.98 4.57 8.20
C LYS A 104 14.00 3.06 7.98
N ALA A 105 15.08 2.42 8.39
CA ALA A 105 15.29 0.96 8.22
C ALA A 105 15.06 0.49 6.75
N GLY A 106 15.57 1.24 5.78
CA GLY A 106 15.47 0.96 4.35
C GLY A 106 14.06 1.10 3.76
N ARG A 107 13.15 1.77 4.46
CA ARG A 107 11.80 2.10 3.99
C ARG A 107 11.67 3.61 3.86
N LEU A 108 11.10 4.05 2.76
CA LEU A 108 10.77 5.44 2.48
C LEU A 108 9.46 5.82 3.16
N TYR A 109 9.41 7.00 3.77
CA TYR A 109 8.24 7.56 4.45
C TYR A 109 8.07 9.02 4.05
N THR A 110 6.82 9.45 3.90
CA THR A 110 6.47 10.87 3.82
C THR A 110 5.87 11.34 5.15
N ASP A 111 5.86 12.63 5.40
CA ASP A 111 5.22 13.22 6.58
C ASP A 111 3.71 12.96 6.63
N SER A 112 3.07 12.78 5.47
CA SER A 112 1.65 12.41 5.37
C SER A 112 1.35 10.94 5.73
N GLY A 113 2.38 10.14 6.08
CA GLY A 113 2.22 8.75 6.47
C GLY A 113 2.27 7.72 5.32
N LEU A 114 2.46 8.19 4.08
CA LEU A 114 2.73 7.27 2.97
C LEU A 114 4.07 6.59 3.17
N ASN A 115 4.18 5.35 2.71
CA ASN A 115 5.47 4.66 2.74
C ASN A 115 5.62 3.65 1.62
N ALA A 116 6.88 3.49 1.15
CA ALA A 116 7.24 2.51 0.14
C ALA A 116 8.58 1.82 0.47
N ARG A 117 8.89 0.76 -0.25
CA ARG A 117 10.17 0.03 -0.11
C ARG A 117 11.15 0.34 -1.23
N MET A 118 10.71 1.04 -2.26
CA MET A 118 11.50 1.31 -3.45
C MET A 118 11.15 2.70 -3.98
N LEU A 119 12.17 3.43 -4.42
CA LEU A 119 12.03 4.61 -5.27
C LEU A 119 12.38 4.21 -6.70
N TYR A 120 11.51 4.53 -7.65
CA TYR A 120 11.71 4.29 -9.08
C TYR A 120 11.89 5.62 -9.79
N LEU A 121 13.04 5.80 -10.44
CA LEU A 121 13.39 7.00 -11.19
C LEU A 121 12.98 6.82 -12.67
N GLN A 122 12.23 7.78 -13.22
CA GLN A 122 11.74 7.72 -14.59
C GLN A 122 12.54 8.57 -15.58
N ASP A 123 13.22 9.62 -15.11
CA ASP A 123 14.00 10.54 -15.96
C ASP A 123 15.51 10.30 -15.81
N ALA A 124 16.20 10.43 -16.91
CA ALA A 124 17.67 10.44 -16.95
C ALA A 124 18.27 11.81 -16.58
N ARG A 125 17.45 12.87 -16.60
CA ARG A 125 17.83 14.25 -16.26
C ARG A 125 17.53 14.50 -14.77
N MET A 126 18.50 15.08 -14.09
CA MET A 126 18.37 15.33 -12.66
C MET A 126 19.33 16.45 -12.25
N SER A 127 18.93 17.31 -11.31
CA SER A 127 19.85 18.26 -10.70
C SER A 127 20.77 17.59 -9.68
N LEU A 128 21.90 18.20 -9.38
CA LEU A 128 22.81 17.69 -8.36
C LEU A 128 22.18 17.63 -6.95
N PRO A 129 21.38 18.61 -6.51
CA PRO A 129 20.67 18.52 -5.23
C PRO A 129 19.75 17.28 -5.13
N VAL A 130 18.95 17.01 -6.17
CA VAL A 130 18.08 15.83 -6.17
C VAL A 130 18.88 14.53 -6.21
N LEU A 131 19.96 14.47 -6.99
CA LEU A 131 20.85 13.31 -6.98
C LEU A 131 21.47 13.06 -5.60
N ASN A 132 21.88 14.11 -4.89
CA ASN A 132 22.41 14.00 -3.53
C ASN A 132 21.35 13.44 -2.56
N LYS A 133 20.09 13.87 -2.72
CA LYS A 133 18.98 13.32 -1.92
C LYS A 133 18.74 11.84 -2.22
N VAL A 134 18.79 11.44 -3.47
CA VAL A 134 18.71 10.01 -3.87
C VAL A 134 19.89 9.22 -3.30
N ALA A 135 21.09 9.82 -3.28
CA ALA A 135 22.28 9.20 -2.66
C ALA A 135 22.10 8.99 -1.15
N GLU A 136 21.52 9.97 -0.46
CA GLU A 136 21.17 9.86 0.97
C GLU A 136 20.19 8.70 1.22
N PHE A 137 19.15 8.57 0.39
CA PHE A 137 18.20 7.47 0.50
C PHE A 137 18.85 6.11 0.28
N ALA A 138 19.71 6.01 -0.74
CA ALA A 138 20.46 4.79 -1.02
C ALA A 138 21.39 4.42 0.16
N ALA A 139 22.14 5.39 0.71
CA ALA A 139 23.01 5.18 1.87
C ALA A 139 22.23 4.76 3.12
N SER A 140 20.98 5.22 3.26
CA SER A 140 20.05 4.83 4.33
C SER A 140 19.35 3.48 4.07
N GLY A 141 19.71 2.77 2.99
CA GLY A 141 19.26 1.41 2.68
C GLY A 141 17.95 1.32 1.89
N ALA A 142 17.43 2.42 1.35
CA ALA A 142 16.29 2.37 0.43
C ALA A 142 16.69 1.72 -0.89
N PHE A 143 15.80 0.91 -1.47
CA PHE A 143 16.01 0.36 -2.80
C PHE A 143 15.69 1.42 -3.86
N ILE A 144 16.64 1.64 -4.77
CA ILE A 144 16.50 2.57 -5.91
C ILE A 144 16.50 1.76 -7.19
N GLY A 145 15.58 2.06 -8.09
CA GLY A 145 15.50 1.44 -9.41
C GLY A 145 15.12 2.43 -10.49
N GLY A 146 14.94 1.94 -11.72
CA GLY A 146 14.54 2.76 -12.85
C GLY A 146 15.72 3.21 -13.71
N VAL A 147 15.63 4.40 -14.24
CA VAL A 147 16.62 4.99 -15.14
C VAL A 147 17.83 5.48 -14.35
N LYS A 148 19.04 5.14 -14.80
CA LYS A 148 20.27 5.72 -14.26
C LYS A 148 20.39 7.15 -14.78
N PRO A 149 20.45 8.17 -13.90
CA PRO A 149 20.69 9.55 -14.35
C PRO A 149 21.97 9.66 -15.17
N SER A 150 21.91 10.41 -16.25
CA SER A 150 23.04 10.61 -17.15
C SER A 150 23.27 12.09 -17.53
N ASN A 151 22.28 12.93 -17.28
CA ASN A 151 22.31 14.34 -17.69
C ASN A 151 22.04 15.22 -16.46
N CYS A 152 23.06 16.03 -16.09
CA CYS A 152 22.87 17.07 -15.08
C CYS A 152 22.03 18.21 -15.65
N LEU A 153 21.05 18.69 -14.87
CA LEU A 153 20.28 19.87 -15.26
C LEU A 153 21.11 21.16 -15.16
N ASP A 154 22.09 21.19 -14.24
CA ASP A 154 22.97 22.32 -14.00
C ASP A 154 24.36 22.04 -14.61
N LYS A 155 24.72 22.73 -15.68
CA LYS A 155 25.96 22.45 -16.43
C LYS A 155 27.22 22.64 -15.60
N ASP A 156 27.22 23.57 -14.67
CA ASP A 156 28.37 23.86 -13.81
C ASP A 156 28.68 22.70 -12.84
N ASP A 157 27.71 21.84 -12.57
CA ASP A 157 27.81 20.71 -11.65
C ASP A 157 28.11 19.37 -12.33
N GLU A 158 28.21 19.32 -13.66
CA GLU A 158 28.29 18.09 -14.45
C GLU A 158 29.35 17.10 -13.94
N SER A 159 30.56 17.59 -13.64
CA SER A 159 31.67 16.73 -13.20
C SER A 159 31.43 16.11 -11.81
N VAL A 160 30.79 16.86 -10.91
CA VAL A 160 30.42 16.40 -9.56
C VAL A 160 29.25 15.45 -9.66
N PHE A 161 28.28 15.77 -10.52
CA PHE A 161 27.11 14.94 -10.79
C PHE A 161 27.53 13.54 -11.27
N GLN A 162 28.39 13.44 -12.30
CA GLN A 162 28.81 12.14 -12.85
C GLN A 162 29.54 11.28 -11.80
N ARG A 163 30.46 11.88 -11.02
CA ARG A 163 31.14 11.15 -9.92
C ARG A 163 30.14 10.67 -8.87
N THR A 164 29.12 11.46 -8.56
CA THR A 164 28.09 11.08 -7.58
C THR A 164 27.24 9.93 -8.14
N VAL A 165 26.83 10.00 -9.40
CA VAL A 165 26.12 8.90 -10.06
C VAL A 165 26.92 7.61 -10.00
N GLU A 166 28.20 7.63 -10.38
CA GLU A 166 29.05 6.44 -10.33
C GLU A 166 29.12 5.84 -8.93
N LYS A 167 29.36 6.67 -7.92
CA LYS A 167 29.43 6.23 -6.52
C LYS A 167 28.12 5.60 -6.06
N VAL A 168 26.96 6.22 -6.37
CA VAL A 168 25.64 5.75 -5.92
C VAL A 168 25.27 4.46 -6.61
N TRP A 169 25.56 4.33 -7.92
CA TRP A 169 25.22 3.14 -8.71
C TRP A 169 26.10 1.92 -8.44
N LEU A 170 27.16 2.06 -7.65
CA LEU A 170 27.92 0.94 -7.08
C LEU A 170 27.26 0.33 -5.82
N SER A 171 26.26 0.98 -5.26
CA SER A 171 25.56 0.50 -4.05
C SER A 171 24.70 -0.73 -4.35
N GLY A 172 24.73 -1.73 -3.49
CA GLY A 172 24.03 -3.01 -3.70
C GLY A 172 22.50 -2.93 -3.70
N ASN A 173 21.93 -1.83 -3.20
CA ASN A 173 20.50 -1.55 -3.19
C ASN A 173 20.05 -0.60 -4.32
N VAL A 174 21.00 -0.15 -5.19
CA VAL A 174 20.69 0.61 -6.41
C VAL A 174 20.74 -0.34 -7.61
N MET A 175 19.60 -0.58 -8.23
CA MET A 175 19.39 -1.67 -9.19
C MET A 175 18.83 -1.14 -10.52
N SER A 176 19.65 -0.40 -11.28
CA SER A 176 19.23 0.01 -12.63
C SER A 176 19.17 -1.17 -13.60
N GLY A 177 18.33 -1.07 -14.63
CA GLY A 177 18.15 -2.14 -15.62
C GLY A 177 17.43 -3.39 -15.09
N ARG A 178 16.99 -3.38 -13.83
CA ARG A 178 16.20 -4.47 -13.23
C ARG A 178 14.71 -4.14 -13.28
N THR A 179 13.89 -5.17 -13.43
CA THR A 179 12.43 -5.01 -13.34
C THR A 179 12.01 -4.65 -11.92
N VAL A 180 10.93 -3.87 -11.78
CA VAL A 180 10.32 -3.56 -10.48
C VAL A 180 10.09 -4.82 -9.66
N LYS A 181 9.57 -5.89 -10.28
CA LYS A 181 9.35 -7.19 -9.62
C LYS A 181 10.64 -7.76 -9.01
N SER A 182 11.76 -7.68 -9.71
CA SER A 182 13.03 -8.21 -9.21
C SER A 182 13.58 -7.40 -8.04
N ILE A 183 13.42 -6.08 -8.08
CA ILE A 183 13.85 -5.17 -7.00
C ILE A 183 12.98 -5.37 -5.76
N LEU A 184 11.66 -5.41 -5.91
CA LEU A 184 10.74 -5.69 -4.80
C LEU A 184 11.00 -7.06 -4.15
N LYS A 185 11.36 -8.07 -4.97
CA LYS A 185 11.79 -9.38 -4.45
C LYS A 185 13.08 -9.26 -3.63
N ALA A 186 14.08 -8.53 -4.11
CA ALA A 186 15.32 -8.27 -3.38
C ALA A 186 15.06 -7.50 -2.07
N ALA A 187 14.17 -6.52 -2.10
CA ALA A 187 13.70 -5.79 -0.93
C ALA A 187 12.84 -6.63 0.05
N GLY A 188 12.57 -7.90 -0.26
CA GLY A 188 11.76 -8.80 0.57
C GLY A 188 10.27 -8.47 0.58
N VAL A 189 9.78 -7.65 -0.36
CA VAL A 189 8.38 -7.24 -0.45
C VAL A 189 7.56 -8.33 -1.14
N LYS A 190 6.50 -8.76 -0.48
CA LYS A 190 5.52 -9.69 -1.06
C LYS A 190 4.37 -8.91 -1.66
N PRO A 191 3.74 -9.41 -2.74
CA PRO A 191 2.54 -8.78 -3.28
C PRO A 191 1.47 -8.54 -2.22
N ASP A 192 0.84 -7.38 -2.29
CA ASP A 192 -0.25 -6.98 -1.41
C ASP A 192 -1.51 -7.80 -1.71
N VAL A 193 -1.81 -8.00 -2.99
CA VAL A 193 -2.86 -8.92 -3.45
C VAL A 193 -2.28 -10.02 -4.32
N LYS A 194 -2.73 -11.25 -4.16
CA LYS A 194 -2.42 -12.39 -5.03
C LYS A 194 -3.68 -13.11 -5.49
N THR A 195 -3.75 -13.37 -6.76
CA THR A 195 -4.79 -14.20 -7.40
C THR A 195 -4.19 -15.03 -8.54
N LYS A 196 -5.00 -15.86 -9.16
CA LYS A 196 -4.64 -16.59 -10.40
C LYS A 196 -5.08 -15.86 -11.66
N THR A 197 -5.98 -14.89 -11.55
CA THR A 197 -6.41 -14.03 -12.67
C THR A 197 -5.62 -12.73 -12.64
N ASP A 198 -5.31 -12.19 -13.80
CA ASP A 198 -4.67 -10.88 -14.03
C ASP A 198 -5.67 -9.82 -14.49
N SER A 199 -6.93 -10.20 -14.70
CA SER A 199 -7.99 -9.31 -15.15
C SER A 199 -8.66 -8.52 -14.00
N LEU A 200 -7.92 -8.26 -12.92
CA LEU A 200 -8.40 -7.48 -11.80
C LEU A 200 -7.55 -6.22 -11.63
N PHE A 201 -8.22 -5.14 -11.26
CA PHE A 201 -7.60 -3.95 -10.72
C PHE A 201 -7.85 -3.91 -9.21
N PHE A 202 -6.93 -3.34 -8.44
CA PHE A 202 -7.16 -3.10 -7.03
C PHE A 202 -6.49 -1.80 -6.55
N GLN A 203 -7.09 -1.21 -5.54
CA GLN A 203 -6.53 -0.13 -4.74
C GLN A 203 -6.57 -0.53 -3.28
N HIS A 204 -5.61 -0.06 -2.49
CA HIS A 204 -5.54 -0.32 -1.06
C HIS A 204 -5.35 0.97 -0.29
N ARG A 205 -6.23 1.20 0.67
CA ARG A 205 -6.14 2.31 1.62
C ARG A 205 -6.00 1.76 3.04
N ARG A 206 -5.19 2.40 3.83
CA ARG A 206 -4.93 1.99 5.21
C ARG A 206 -5.28 3.09 6.19
N LEU A 207 -6.06 2.71 7.19
CA LEU A 207 -6.24 3.43 8.44
C LEU A 207 -5.43 2.70 9.53
N PRO A 208 -5.20 3.29 10.71
CA PRO A 208 -4.51 2.61 11.80
C PRO A 208 -5.09 1.24 12.12
N GLU A 209 -6.42 1.12 12.15
CA GLU A 209 -7.16 -0.07 12.59
C GLU A 209 -7.80 -0.87 11.46
N LEU A 210 -7.86 -0.32 10.24
CA LEU A 210 -8.57 -0.91 9.10
C LEU A 210 -7.69 -0.95 7.86
N ASP A 211 -7.98 -1.92 6.98
CA ASP A 211 -7.52 -1.91 5.59
C ASP A 211 -8.74 -1.94 4.67
N ILE A 212 -8.76 -1.08 3.66
CA ILE A 212 -9.84 -0.96 2.66
C ILE A 212 -9.26 -1.31 1.29
N TYR A 213 -9.79 -2.34 0.66
CA TYR A 213 -9.44 -2.72 -0.70
C TYR A 213 -10.61 -2.49 -1.63
N ARG A 214 -10.40 -1.75 -2.70
CA ARG A 214 -11.26 -1.73 -3.87
C ARG A 214 -10.78 -2.81 -4.83
N ILE A 215 -11.66 -3.65 -5.31
CA ILE A 215 -11.40 -4.68 -6.32
C ILE A 215 -12.37 -4.46 -7.47
N CYS A 216 -11.83 -4.22 -8.66
CA CYS A 216 -12.61 -4.10 -9.88
C CYS A 216 -12.27 -5.25 -10.83
N ASN A 217 -13.29 -5.87 -11.42
CA ASN A 217 -13.12 -6.92 -12.43
C ASN A 217 -13.06 -6.28 -13.83
N LEU A 218 -11.86 -6.19 -14.38
CA LEU A 218 -11.61 -5.69 -15.73
C LEU A 218 -11.80 -6.77 -16.82
N GLY A 219 -12.07 -8.00 -16.44
CA GLY A 219 -12.36 -9.10 -17.35
C GLY A 219 -13.79 -9.07 -17.88
N SER A 220 -14.11 -10.02 -18.74
CA SER A 220 -15.43 -10.14 -19.39
C SER A 220 -16.35 -11.20 -18.73
N THR A 221 -15.89 -11.88 -17.67
CA THR A 221 -16.63 -13.01 -17.09
C THR A 221 -16.99 -12.78 -15.64
N THR A 222 -18.24 -13.10 -15.30
CA THR A 222 -18.69 -13.21 -13.91
C THR A 222 -18.19 -14.50 -13.29
N GLY A 223 -17.68 -14.45 -12.07
CA GLY A 223 -17.21 -15.67 -11.42
C GLY A 223 -16.68 -15.50 -10.01
N LYS A 224 -16.41 -16.64 -9.38
CA LYS A 224 -15.77 -16.68 -8.06
C LYS A 224 -14.26 -16.52 -8.19
N VAL A 225 -13.72 -15.53 -7.51
CA VAL A 225 -12.28 -15.25 -7.47
C VAL A 225 -11.72 -15.49 -6.07
N LYS A 226 -10.60 -16.20 -6.00
CA LYS A 226 -9.85 -16.40 -4.76
C LYS A 226 -8.69 -15.43 -4.68
N LEU A 227 -8.75 -14.55 -3.70
CA LEU A 227 -7.75 -13.52 -3.42
C LEU A 227 -6.98 -13.85 -2.15
N ARG A 228 -5.71 -13.46 -2.11
CA ARG A 228 -4.89 -13.47 -0.90
C ARG A 228 -4.36 -12.08 -0.66
N PHE A 229 -4.73 -11.48 0.46
CA PHE A 229 -4.33 -10.15 0.89
C PHE A 229 -3.17 -10.21 1.88
N ARG A 230 -2.27 -9.24 1.83
CA ARG A 230 -1.17 -9.04 2.80
C ARG A 230 -1.69 -8.41 4.12
N VAL A 231 -2.87 -8.80 4.53
CA VAL A 231 -3.51 -8.41 5.78
C VAL A 231 -3.43 -9.57 6.76
N GLN A 232 -3.04 -9.28 7.99
CA GLN A 232 -2.86 -10.27 9.05
C GLN A 232 -3.83 -9.97 10.21
N GLY A 233 -4.49 -11.01 10.73
CA GLY A 233 -5.29 -10.94 11.96
C GLY A 233 -6.63 -10.22 11.83
N ARG A 234 -6.92 -9.57 10.71
CA ARG A 234 -8.14 -8.82 10.45
C ARG A 234 -9.13 -9.65 9.64
N GLN A 235 -10.42 -9.46 9.92
CA GLN A 235 -11.55 -10.13 9.26
C GLN A 235 -12.10 -9.22 8.17
N PRO A 236 -12.37 -9.76 6.95
CA PRO A 236 -12.95 -9.00 5.85
C PRO A 236 -14.47 -8.97 5.90
N PHE A 237 -15.05 -7.83 5.48
CA PHE A 237 -16.43 -7.65 5.09
C PHE A 237 -16.50 -7.12 3.68
N GLN A 238 -17.45 -7.59 2.90
CA GLN A 238 -17.71 -7.08 1.56
C GLN A 238 -18.74 -5.94 1.64
N TRP A 239 -18.36 -4.81 1.08
CA TRP A 239 -19.18 -3.61 1.02
C TRP A 239 -19.52 -3.33 -0.44
N ASN A 240 -20.81 -3.22 -0.73
CA ASN A 240 -21.31 -2.91 -2.06
C ASN A 240 -21.58 -1.40 -2.13
N PRO A 241 -20.85 -0.62 -2.94
CA PRO A 241 -21.06 0.81 -3.01
C PRO A 241 -22.39 1.20 -3.68
N ASP A 242 -22.91 0.36 -4.58
CA ASP A 242 -24.16 0.66 -5.31
C ASP A 242 -25.39 0.52 -4.41
N THR A 243 -25.43 -0.55 -3.62
CA THR A 243 -26.58 -0.85 -2.74
C THR A 243 -26.43 -0.36 -1.31
N GLY A 244 -25.21 0.00 -0.88
CA GLY A 244 -24.92 0.34 0.52
C GLY A 244 -24.91 -0.87 1.45
N GLU A 245 -25.01 -2.10 0.93
CA GLU A 245 -25.03 -3.32 1.73
C GLU A 245 -23.63 -3.71 2.21
N ILE A 246 -23.59 -4.25 3.43
CA ILE A 246 -22.40 -4.79 4.07
C ILE A 246 -22.65 -6.26 4.38
N ASN A 247 -21.92 -7.11 3.70
CA ASN A 247 -22.13 -8.56 3.78
C ASN A 247 -20.88 -9.28 4.32
N PRO A 248 -21.07 -10.36 5.09
CA PRO A 248 -19.96 -11.24 5.46
C PRO A 248 -19.44 -11.95 4.21
N VAL A 249 -18.14 -12.22 4.21
CA VAL A 249 -17.47 -12.91 3.10
C VAL A 249 -16.74 -14.14 3.60
N SER A 250 -16.66 -15.19 2.77
CA SER A 250 -15.91 -16.40 3.10
C SER A 250 -14.40 -16.12 3.12
N TYR A 251 -13.74 -16.36 4.26
CA TYR A 251 -12.30 -16.11 4.41
C TYR A 251 -11.57 -17.18 5.22
N LYS A 252 -10.25 -17.18 5.11
CA LYS A 252 -9.34 -18.00 5.92
C LYS A 252 -8.13 -17.20 6.35
N LEU A 253 -7.97 -16.98 7.65
CA LEU A 253 -6.78 -16.37 8.21
C LEU A 253 -5.57 -17.30 8.06
N LYS A 254 -4.44 -16.72 7.69
CA LYS A 254 -3.11 -17.34 7.63
C LYS A 254 -2.13 -16.51 8.45
N LYS A 255 -0.99 -17.09 8.83
CA LYS A 255 0.01 -16.43 9.67
C LYS A 255 0.41 -15.03 9.19
N ARG A 256 0.44 -14.78 7.86
CA ARG A 256 0.91 -13.52 7.26
C ARG A 256 0.01 -13.02 6.14
N SER A 257 -1.24 -13.46 6.08
CA SER A 257 -2.16 -13.09 5.00
C SER A 257 -3.57 -13.56 5.31
N THR A 258 -4.56 -12.96 4.66
CA THR A 258 -5.94 -13.42 4.69
C THR A 258 -6.35 -13.85 3.29
N LYS A 259 -6.94 -15.05 3.17
CA LYS A 259 -7.54 -15.51 1.91
C LYS A 259 -9.02 -15.21 1.94
N VAL A 260 -9.54 -14.66 0.86
CA VAL A 260 -10.96 -14.34 0.67
C VAL A 260 -11.43 -14.92 -0.65
N THR A 261 -12.68 -15.35 -0.71
CA THR A 261 -13.34 -15.73 -1.95
C THR A 261 -14.52 -14.80 -2.14
N ILE A 262 -14.55 -14.08 -3.26
CA ILE A 262 -15.63 -13.16 -3.63
C ILE A 262 -16.24 -13.58 -4.97
N GLN A 263 -17.48 -13.16 -5.17
CA GLN A 263 -18.12 -13.13 -6.49
C GLN A 263 -17.76 -11.79 -7.13
N THR A 264 -17.38 -11.79 -8.40
CA THR A 264 -17.11 -10.56 -9.15
C THR A 264 -17.92 -10.55 -10.44
N VAL A 265 -18.34 -9.39 -10.85
CA VAL A 265 -19.04 -9.11 -12.12
C VAL A 265 -18.15 -8.14 -12.92
N PRO A 266 -18.07 -8.26 -14.25
CA PRO A 266 -17.33 -7.34 -15.10
C PRO A 266 -17.75 -5.88 -14.88
N GLY A 267 -16.78 -5.01 -14.67
CA GLY A 267 -16.99 -3.56 -14.46
C GLY A 267 -17.41 -3.17 -13.04
N ASP A 268 -17.84 -4.11 -12.19
CA ASP A 268 -18.30 -3.79 -10.84
C ASP A 268 -17.14 -3.58 -9.87
N ASP A 269 -17.35 -2.64 -8.97
CA ASP A 269 -16.49 -2.41 -7.80
C ASP A 269 -16.96 -3.23 -6.60
N THR A 270 -16.05 -3.93 -6.00
CA THR A 270 -16.24 -4.60 -4.71
C THR A 270 -15.27 -4.04 -3.71
N PHE A 271 -15.75 -3.59 -2.57
CA PHE A 271 -14.88 -3.22 -1.47
C PHE A 271 -14.79 -4.33 -0.43
N LEU A 272 -13.56 -4.58 0.03
CA LEU A 272 -13.28 -5.44 1.17
C LEU A 272 -12.68 -4.59 2.28
N VAL A 273 -13.42 -4.44 3.37
CA VAL A 273 -12.98 -3.73 4.57
C VAL A 273 -12.55 -4.76 5.61
N PHE A 274 -11.30 -4.66 6.03
CA PHE A 274 -10.69 -5.54 7.02
C PHE A 274 -10.59 -4.84 8.37
N GLY A 275 -11.12 -5.46 9.41
CA GLY A 275 -11.05 -4.99 10.80
C GLY A 275 -10.82 -6.14 11.78
N SER A 276 -10.55 -5.82 13.05
CA SER A 276 -10.38 -6.79 14.13
C SER A 276 -11.56 -6.73 15.08
N PHE A 277 -12.04 -7.89 15.54
CA PHE A 277 -13.23 -8.04 16.39
C PHE A 277 -12.94 -8.96 17.55
N ALA A 278 -13.50 -8.64 18.75
CA ALA A 278 -13.34 -9.41 19.96
C ALA A 278 -13.94 -10.82 19.85
N GLU A 279 -15.08 -10.94 19.18
CA GLU A 279 -15.71 -12.22 18.90
C GLU A 279 -15.59 -12.54 17.39
N ARG A 280 -15.12 -13.76 17.07
CA ARG A 280 -15.34 -14.33 15.74
C ARG A 280 -16.85 -14.51 15.57
N LYS A 281 -17.57 -13.49 15.13
CA LYS A 281 -18.94 -13.67 14.67
C LYS A 281 -18.92 -14.76 13.60
N LYS A 282 -19.22 -15.98 13.99
CA LYS A 282 -19.52 -17.07 13.07
C LYS A 282 -20.83 -16.68 12.37
N LEU A 283 -20.73 -15.83 11.38
CA LEU A 283 -21.83 -15.58 10.48
C LEU A 283 -22.03 -16.89 9.70
N LYS A 284 -23.09 -17.61 10.07
CA LYS A 284 -23.56 -18.74 9.30
C LYS A 284 -23.93 -18.17 7.93
N VAL A 285 -23.12 -18.48 6.92
CA VAL A 285 -23.53 -18.35 5.53
C VAL A 285 -24.66 -19.35 5.33
N LYS A 286 -25.89 -18.85 5.18
CA LYS A 286 -27.00 -19.64 4.68
C LYS A 286 -26.81 -19.99 3.22
#